data_8a6f799bbc67d612ecad29ee7e439007
#
_entry.id   8a6f799bbc67d612ecad29ee7e439007
#
_cell.length_a   1.000
_cell.length_b   1.000
_cell.length_c   1.000
_cell.angle_alpha   90.00
_cell.angle_beta   90.00
_cell.angle_gamma   90.00
#
_symmetry.space_group_name_H-M   'P 1'
#
loop_
_entity.id
_entity.type
_entity.pdbx_description
1 polymer ?
#
loop_
_entity_poly.entity_id
_entity_poly.type
_entity_poly.pdbx_seq_one_letter_code
_entity_poly.pdbx_strand_id
1 'polypeptide(L)'
;MSSLQSPSDASARNDLVYGLDDRPSAPIALLAALQHLLAIIVPIVTPGLLICQALGVSPRDTNLIVSMSLVISGIATFVQCKRFGPFGAGLLIVQGTSFNFVGPLIAGGALMVKQGTPVESVMAAIFGVVIAGSFVEMGISRILPFVKRLITPLVTGIVVLMIGLTLIKVGLISMGGGFSAMSNGTFASGENLLLSGVVLGIIVVLNRIPVVWMRSCAIVIALAVGYALAGYLGRLDFTGMHQAELLQVPTPLHFGLDFSWPLFIPMLVIYLVTSLEAIGDVTATSKVSKQPVEGPLWMQRIKGGVLVNGANSFLAGIFNTFPSSVFAQNNGVIQLTGVASRYVGLWIAAMLVLLGLFPSVAGVIQAVPEPVLGGAAMVMFGAVAASGINILAGIQLDRRALLIIAVSLALGLGVSQVPEFLAHMPAALRNVLESGVATGGICALLLNWFLPESPVQKAGH
;
A
#
# COMPACT_ATOMS: atom_id res chain seq x y z
N MET A 1 -23.36 -33.45 -42.33
CA MET A 1 -23.34 -33.36 -40.84
C MET A 1 -22.26 -32.37 -40.49
N SER A 2 -22.64 -31.11 -40.36
CA SER A 2 -21.77 -30.01 -39.98
C SER A 2 -21.73 -29.93 -38.46
N SER A 3 -20.55 -30.10 -37.88
CA SER A 3 -20.29 -29.90 -36.44
C SER A 3 -20.42 -28.41 -36.08
N LEU A 4 -21.46 -28.09 -35.36
CA LEU A 4 -21.63 -26.80 -34.69
C LEU A 4 -20.52 -26.65 -33.61
N GLN A 5 -19.51 -25.84 -33.90
CA GLN A 5 -18.59 -25.33 -32.89
C GLN A 5 -19.37 -24.39 -31.98
N SER A 6 -19.33 -24.68 -30.68
CA SER A 6 -19.93 -23.86 -29.62
C SER A 6 -19.22 -22.50 -29.53
N PRO A 7 -19.95 -21.38 -29.29
CA PRO A 7 -19.36 -20.05 -29.14
C PRO A 7 -18.96 -19.80 -27.71
N SER A 8 -18.00 -20.57 -27.15
CA SER A 8 -17.51 -20.40 -25.78
C SER A 8 -16.02 -20.03 -25.65
N ASP A 9 -15.33 -19.70 -26.74
CA ASP A 9 -13.91 -19.33 -26.75
C ASP A 9 -13.65 -17.87 -27.16
N ALA A 10 -14.57 -16.97 -26.85
CA ALA A 10 -14.30 -15.52 -26.89
C ALA A 10 -13.73 -15.02 -25.55
N SER A 11 -12.81 -15.78 -24.90
CA SER A 11 -11.93 -15.22 -23.89
C SER A 11 -10.97 -14.28 -24.62
N ALA A 12 -11.16 -12.97 -24.42
CA ALA A 12 -10.36 -11.90 -24.95
C ALA A 12 -8.87 -12.30 -24.98
N ARG A 13 -8.32 -12.50 -26.18
CA ARG A 13 -6.88 -12.57 -26.43
C ARG A 13 -6.34 -11.18 -26.08
N ASN A 14 -5.96 -10.95 -24.83
CA ASN A 14 -5.09 -9.84 -24.47
C ASN A 14 -3.70 -10.14 -25.05
N ASP A 15 -3.51 -9.90 -26.32
CA ASP A 15 -2.20 -9.96 -26.93
C ASP A 15 -1.42 -8.74 -26.45
N LEU A 16 -0.24 -9.00 -25.86
CA LEU A 16 0.67 -7.92 -25.47
C LEU A 16 1.08 -7.16 -26.73
N VAL A 17 0.93 -5.84 -26.71
CA VAL A 17 1.44 -4.94 -27.74
C VAL A 17 2.97 -4.84 -27.65
N TYR A 18 3.48 -4.79 -26.39
CA TYR A 18 4.91 -4.83 -26.10
C TYR A 18 5.17 -5.85 -24.99
N GLY A 19 5.98 -6.85 -25.30
CA GLY A 19 6.45 -7.85 -24.34
C GLY A 19 7.52 -7.28 -23.39
N LEU A 20 8.01 -8.14 -22.49
CA LEU A 20 8.89 -7.77 -21.37
C LEU A 20 10.18 -7.05 -21.82
N ASP A 21 10.84 -7.54 -22.87
CA ASP A 21 12.14 -7.04 -23.33
C ASP A 21 12.03 -6.11 -24.54
N ASP A 22 10.82 -5.85 -25.03
CA ASP A 22 10.58 -4.94 -26.13
C ASP A 22 10.89 -3.50 -25.70
N ARG A 23 11.41 -2.72 -26.64
CA ARG A 23 11.77 -1.32 -26.43
C ARG A 23 10.86 -0.43 -27.27
N PRO A 24 9.73 0.04 -26.71
CA PRO A 24 8.90 1.03 -27.39
C PRO A 24 9.71 2.28 -27.75
N SER A 25 9.32 2.97 -28.81
CA SER A 25 9.89 4.29 -29.13
C SER A 25 9.67 5.27 -27.96
N ALA A 26 10.55 6.26 -27.80
CA ALA A 26 10.49 7.17 -26.65
C ALA A 26 9.12 7.84 -26.45
N PRO A 27 8.38 8.32 -27.48
CA PRO A 27 7.04 8.88 -27.30
C PRO A 27 6.02 7.86 -26.75
N ILE A 28 6.08 6.62 -27.25
CA ILE A 28 5.17 5.54 -26.80
C ILE A 28 5.51 5.13 -25.37
N ALA A 29 6.81 4.99 -25.06
CA ALA A 29 7.28 4.66 -23.72
C ALA A 29 6.88 5.74 -22.71
N LEU A 30 7.01 7.02 -23.08
CA LEU A 30 6.61 8.15 -22.25
C LEU A 30 5.10 8.17 -21.98
N LEU A 31 4.28 7.96 -23.02
CA LEU A 31 2.83 7.91 -22.89
C LEU A 31 2.39 6.74 -21.98
N ALA A 32 2.95 5.56 -22.21
CA ALA A 32 2.66 4.40 -21.37
C ALA A 32 3.12 4.64 -19.92
N ALA A 33 4.32 5.20 -19.71
CA ALA A 33 4.81 5.55 -18.37
C ALA A 33 3.91 6.57 -17.67
N LEU A 34 3.39 7.56 -18.40
CA LEU A 34 2.46 8.54 -17.87
C LEU A 34 1.14 7.90 -17.41
N GLN A 35 0.63 6.91 -18.15
CA GLN A 35 -0.58 6.17 -17.75
C GLN A 35 -0.36 5.41 -16.42
N HIS A 36 0.78 4.72 -16.27
CA HIS A 36 1.15 4.08 -15.02
C HIS A 36 1.31 5.11 -13.89
N LEU A 37 2.02 6.20 -14.16
CA LEU A 37 2.25 7.27 -13.18
C LEU A 37 0.94 7.86 -12.64
N LEU A 38 -0.01 8.18 -13.53
CA LEU A 38 -1.32 8.71 -13.14
C LEU A 38 -2.13 7.72 -12.28
N ALA A 39 -1.95 6.42 -12.50
CA ALA A 39 -2.63 5.40 -11.67
C ALA A 39 -2.01 5.25 -10.27
N ILE A 40 -0.73 5.57 -10.09
CA ILE A 40 0.03 5.24 -8.87
C ILE A 40 0.49 6.44 -8.04
N ILE A 41 0.58 7.66 -8.61
CA ILE A 41 1.14 8.83 -7.92
C ILE A 41 0.39 9.13 -6.62
N VAL A 42 -0.92 9.10 -6.66
CA VAL A 42 -1.76 9.36 -5.47
C VAL A 42 -1.62 8.25 -4.43
N PRO A 43 -1.75 6.96 -4.77
CA PRO A 43 -1.46 5.88 -3.84
C PRO A 43 -0.07 5.94 -3.20
N ILE A 44 0.96 6.46 -3.88
CA ILE A 44 2.31 6.60 -3.30
C ILE A 44 2.35 7.65 -2.19
N VAL A 45 1.70 8.79 -2.38
CA VAL A 45 1.81 9.94 -1.45
C VAL A 45 0.79 9.90 -0.31
N THR A 46 -0.39 9.33 -0.56
CA THR A 46 -1.51 9.33 0.41
C THR A 46 -1.16 8.70 1.76
N PRO A 47 -0.48 7.54 1.86
CA PRO A 47 -0.12 6.96 3.15
C PRO A 47 0.73 7.91 4.00
N GLY A 48 1.72 8.54 3.39
CA GLY A 48 2.58 9.53 4.05
C GLY A 48 1.80 10.71 4.57
N LEU A 49 0.92 11.27 3.75
CA LEU A 49 0.06 12.39 4.16
C LEU A 49 -0.83 12.02 5.34
N LEU A 50 -1.50 10.86 5.30
CA LEU A 50 -2.39 10.41 6.37
C LEU A 50 -1.65 10.22 7.70
N ILE A 51 -0.44 9.63 7.67
CA ILE A 51 0.38 9.44 8.86
C ILE A 51 0.82 10.79 9.41
N CYS A 52 1.36 11.67 8.57
CA CYS A 52 1.84 12.99 8.99
C CYS A 52 0.71 13.84 9.59
N GLN A 53 -0.46 13.87 8.96
CA GLN A 53 -1.64 14.60 9.45
C GLN A 53 -2.12 14.04 10.78
N ALA A 54 -2.23 12.71 10.91
CA ALA A 54 -2.69 12.05 12.13
C ALA A 54 -1.74 12.27 13.34
N LEU A 55 -0.44 12.43 13.08
CA LEU A 55 0.58 12.65 14.11
C LEU A 55 0.90 14.12 14.34
N GLY A 56 0.35 15.04 13.56
CA GLY A 56 0.60 16.48 13.68
C GLY A 56 2.00 16.89 13.22
N VAL A 57 2.55 16.23 12.21
CA VAL A 57 3.86 16.57 11.60
C VAL A 57 3.76 17.93 10.92
N SER A 58 4.83 18.73 11.01
CA SER A 58 4.86 20.07 10.40
C SER A 58 4.65 20.02 8.88
N PRO A 59 4.08 21.05 8.23
CA PRO A 59 3.91 21.11 6.78
C PRO A 59 5.24 20.97 6.03
N ARG A 60 6.33 21.54 6.56
CA ARG A 60 7.66 21.45 5.98
C ARG A 60 8.17 19.99 5.97
N ASP A 61 8.06 19.32 7.10
CA ASP A 61 8.50 17.93 7.24
C ASP A 61 7.60 16.97 6.46
N THR A 62 6.30 17.25 6.39
CA THR A 62 5.37 16.50 5.54
C THR A 62 5.77 16.60 4.05
N ASN A 63 6.17 17.79 3.59
CA ASN A 63 6.70 17.98 2.22
C ASN A 63 7.94 17.12 1.98
N LEU A 64 8.90 17.11 2.91
CA LEU A 64 10.10 16.27 2.83
C LEU A 64 9.72 14.80 2.72
N ILE A 65 8.86 14.30 3.61
CA ILE A 65 8.43 12.90 3.67
C ILE A 65 7.74 12.48 2.36
N VAL A 66 6.82 13.29 1.85
CA VAL A 66 6.09 13.04 0.60
C VAL A 66 7.02 13.07 -0.61
N SER A 67 7.93 14.04 -0.67
CA SER A 67 8.95 14.12 -1.72
C SER A 67 9.84 12.88 -1.71
N MET A 68 10.29 12.45 -0.55
CA MET A 68 11.12 11.24 -0.41
C MET A 68 10.33 9.97 -0.74
N SER A 69 9.02 9.92 -0.47
CA SER A 69 8.18 8.80 -0.90
C SER A 69 8.23 8.60 -2.42
N LEU A 70 8.17 9.68 -3.19
CA LEU A 70 8.26 9.63 -4.66
C LEU A 70 9.67 9.24 -5.13
N VAL A 71 10.72 9.85 -4.57
CA VAL A 71 12.13 9.56 -4.93
C VAL A 71 12.44 8.08 -4.67
N ILE A 72 12.14 7.60 -3.47
CA ILE A 72 12.43 6.22 -3.06
C ILE A 72 11.60 5.22 -3.85
N SER A 73 10.32 5.53 -4.15
CA SER A 73 9.48 4.72 -5.05
C SER A 73 10.07 4.63 -6.46
N GLY A 74 10.61 5.73 -6.98
CA GLY A 74 11.29 5.74 -8.27
C GLY A 74 12.55 4.87 -8.28
N ILE A 75 13.40 4.98 -7.25
CA ILE A 75 14.61 4.14 -7.11
C ILE A 75 14.23 2.66 -7.05
N ALA A 76 13.25 2.30 -6.24
CA ALA A 76 12.80 0.93 -6.12
C ALA A 76 12.21 0.38 -7.43
N THR A 77 11.38 1.17 -8.12
CA THR A 77 10.82 0.82 -9.42
C THR A 77 11.94 0.57 -10.45
N PHE A 78 12.98 1.42 -10.46
CA PHE A 78 14.14 1.22 -11.32
C PHE A 78 14.84 -0.11 -11.04
N VAL A 79 15.10 -0.43 -9.76
CA VAL A 79 15.76 -1.68 -9.36
C VAL A 79 14.90 -2.90 -9.67
N GLN A 80 13.58 -2.82 -9.46
CA GLN A 80 12.64 -3.89 -9.80
C GLN A 80 12.65 -4.21 -11.30
N CYS A 81 12.63 -3.18 -12.15
CA CYS A 81 12.56 -3.34 -13.59
C CYS A 81 13.89 -3.77 -14.21
N LYS A 82 15.01 -3.14 -13.82
CA LYS A 82 16.31 -3.41 -14.43
C LYS A 82 17.00 -4.66 -13.89
N ARG A 83 16.77 -4.99 -12.63
CA ARG A 83 17.39 -6.09 -11.90
C ARG A 83 18.92 -5.98 -11.82
N PHE A 84 19.44 -5.96 -10.59
CA PHE A 84 20.87 -5.91 -10.30
C PHE A 84 21.28 -7.12 -9.45
N GLY A 85 21.87 -8.11 -10.05
CA GLY A 85 22.25 -9.34 -9.39
C GLY A 85 21.05 -10.02 -8.70
N PRO A 86 21.02 -10.13 -7.35
CA PRO A 86 19.90 -10.72 -6.62
C PRO A 86 18.72 -9.75 -6.41
N PHE A 87 18.89 -8.44 -6.65
CA PHE A 87 17.88 -7.41 -6.46
C PHE A 87 17.04 -7.22 -7.72
N GLY A 88 15.73 -7.24 -7.57
CA GLY A 88 14.76 -6.98 -8.62
C GLY A 88 14.14 -8.23 -9.24
N ALA A 89 12.87 -8.09 -9.63
CA ALA A 89 12.13 -9.12 -10.33
C ALA A 89 12.45 -9.18 -11.84
N GLY A 90 12.96 -8.07 -12.41
CA GLY A 90 13.16 -7.93 -13.85
C GLY A 90 11.84 -7.88 -14.64
N LEU A 91 10.80 -7.31 -14.03
CA LEU A 91 9.46 -7.14 -14.57
C LEU A 91 9.06 -5.67 -14.50
N LEU A 92 8.05 -5.25 -15.25
CA LEU A 92 7.44 -3.94 -15.07
C LEU A 92 6.66 -3.92 -13.75
N ILE A 93 7.36 -3.66 -12.66
CA ILE A 93 6.82 -3.57 -11.30
C ILE A 93 7.07 -2.17 -10.78
N VAL A 94 6.02 -1.54 -10.28
CA VAL A 94 6.09 -0.26 -9.59
C VAL A 94 5.99 -0.49 -8.09
N GLN A 95 6.84 0.20 -7.34
CA GLN A 95 6.79 0.22 -5.88
C GLN A 95 6.39 1.60 -5.35
N GLY A 96 5.75 1.62 -4.20
CA GLY A 96 5.39 2.85 -3.52
C GLY A 96 5.05 2.60 -2.05
N THR A 97 4.79 3.67 -1.33
CA THR A 97 4.46 3.62 0.10
C THR A 97 3.26 2.72 0.35
N SER A 98 3.40 1.76 1.24
CA SER A 98 2.38 0.75 1.51
C SER A 98 1.32 1.24 2.48
N PHE A 99 0.05 1.04 2.14
CA PHE A 99 -1.10 1.31 3.02
C PHE A 99 -1.15 0.40 4.24
N ASN A 100 -0.54 -0.79 4.18
CA ASN A 100 -0.57 -1.78 5.25
C ASN A 100 0.02 -1.24 6.57
N PHE A 101 0.96 -0.31 6.47
CA PHE A 101 1.65 0.28 7.62
C PHE A 101 0.92 1.49 8.21
N VAL A 102 -0.05 2.09 7.51
CA VAL A 102 -0.73 3.33 7.93
C VAL A 102 -1.40 3.17 9.30
N GLY A 103 -2.24 2.16 9.45
CA GLY A 103 -2.98 1.92 10.70
C GLY A 103 -2.08 1.75 11.91
N PRO A 104 -1.14 0.79 11.91
CA PRO A 104 -0.21 0.56 13.02
C PRO A 104 0.70 1.74 13.32
N LEU A 105 1.20 2.45 12.31
CA LEU A 105 2.05 3.64 12.51
C LEU A 105 1.26 4.80 13.14
N ILE A 106 0.03 5.03 12.68
CA ILE A 106 -0.85 6.05 13.31
C ILE A 106 -1.18 5.64 14.74
N ALA A 107 -1.59 4.38 14.98
CA ALA A 107 -1.97 3.93 16.32
C ALA A 107 -0.79 4.00 17.31
N GLY A 108 0.37 3.46 16.93
CA GLY A 108 1.56 3.48 17.79
C GLY A 108 2.12 4.89 17.98
N GLY A 109 2.20 5.68 16.91
CA GLY A 109 2.68 7.07 16.98
C GLY A 109 1.76 7.97 17.81
N ALA A 110 0.44 7.87 17.64
CA ALA A 110 -0.53 8.63 18.42
C ALA A 110 -0.49 8.27 19.91
N LEU A 111 -0.21 7.01 20.24
CA LEU A 111 -0.01 6.59 21.64
C LEU A 111 1.22 7.27 22.25
N MET A 112 2.34 7.31 21.53
CA MET A 112 3.56 8.00 21.97
C MET A 112 3.34 9.50 22.15
N VAL A 113 2.63 10.15 21.22
CA VAL A 113 2.24 11.58 21.34
C VAL A 113 1.39 11.82 22.59
N LYS A 114 0.40 10.95 22.87
CA LYS A 114 -0.43 11.03 24.10
C LYS A 114 0.37 10.85 25.38
N GLN A 115 1.48 10.13 25.32
CA GLN A 115 2.42 9.96 26.45
C GLN A 115 3.38 11.15 26.63
N GLY A 116 3.24 12.20 25.80
CA GLY A 116 4.05 13.41 25.88
C GLY A 116 5.34 13.37 25.06
N THR A 117 5.54 12.35 24.20
CA THR A 117 6.72 12.28 23.32
C THR A 117 6.60 13.32 22.20
N PRO A 118 7.62 14.17 21.99
CA PRO A 118 7.63 15.13 20.88
C PRO A 118 7.47 14.44 19.52
N VAL A 119 6.79 15.09 18.58
CA VAL A 119 6.49 14.52 17.26
C VAL A 119 7.76 14.10 16.49
N GLU A 120 8.83 14.91 16.58
CA GLU A 120 10.12 14.59 15.96
C GLU A 120 10.70 13.27 16.51
N SER A 121 10.62 13.04 17.84
CA SER A 121 11.07 11.79 18.47
C SER A 121 10.20 10.61 18.08
N VAL A 122 8.88 10.82 17.89
CA VAL A 122 7.97 9.79 17.36
C VAL A 122 8.37 9.42 15.95
N MET A 123 8.68 10.40 15.09
CA MET A 123 9.15 10.13 13.72
C MET A 123 10.50 9.41 13.71
N ALA A 124 11.44 9.79 14.59
CA ALA A 124 12.70 9.08 14.76
C ALA A 124 12.49 7.60 15.12
N ALA A 125 11.58 7.31 16.06
CA ALA A 125 11.23 5.95 16.45
C ALA A 125 10.56 5.17 15.29
N ILE A 126 9.66 5.81 14.54
CA ILE A 126 9.03 5.21 13.35
C ILE A 126 10.11 4.81 12.35
N PHE A 127 11.02 5.71 11.96
CA PHE A 127 12.03 5.42 10.95
C PHE A 127 13.05 4.38 11.43
N GLY A 128 13.39 4.36 12.71
CA GLY A 128 14.22 3.30 13.28
C GLY A 128 13.55 1.92 13.23
N VAL A 129 12.24 1.86 13.52
CA VAL A 129 11.45 0.63 13.38
C VAL A 129 11.30 0.22 11.92
N VAL A 130 11.16 1.16 10.99
CA VAL A 130 11.11 0.90 9.55
C VAL A 130 12.42 0.25 9.08
N ILE A 131 13.57 0.79 9.48
CA ILE A 131 14.89 0.24 9.16
C ILE A 131 15.04 -1.16 9.77
N ALA A 132 14.71 -1.36 11.03
CA ALA A 132 14.81 -2.66 11.69
C ALA A 132 13.89 -3.71 11.03
N GLY A 133 12.65 -3.34 10.71
CA GLY A 133 11.68 -4.22 10.07
C GLY A 133 12.06 -4.61 8.64
N SER A 134 12.76 -3.74 7.92
CA SER A 134 13.22 -4.01 6.56
C SER A 134 14.16 -5.23 6.49
N PHE A 135 14.98 -5.46 7.53
CA PHE A 135 15.85 -6.65 7.61
C PHE A 135 15.05 -7.94 7.74
N VAL A 136 13.87 -7.89 8.38
CA VAL A 136 12.96 -9.05 8.46
C VAL A 136 12.51 -9.43 7.05
N GLU A 137 12.06 -8.48 6.26
CA GLU A 137 11.60 -8.71 4.89
C GLU A 137 12.73 -9.16 3.97
N MET A 138 13.91 -8.54 4.07
CA MET A 138 15.12 -9.01 3.36
C MET A 138 15.49 -10.44 3.74
N GLY A 139 15.39 -10.80 5.03
CA GLY A 139 15.60 -12.16 5.52
C GLY A 139 14.59 -13.14 4.94
N ILE A 140 13.31 -12.79 4.92
CA ILE A 140 12.24 -13.61 4.33
C ILE A 140 12.54 -13.95 2.87
N SER A 141 13.07 -13.00 2.09
CA SER A 141 13.43 -13.23 0.70
C SER A 141 14.40 -14.43 0.51
N ARG A 142 15.23 -14.73 1.52
CA ARG A 142 16.21 -15.83 1.49
C ARG A 142 15.60 -17.15 1.91
N ILE A 143 14.73 -17.15 2.92
CA ILE A 143 14.10 -18.33 3.50
C ILE A 143 12.67 -18.56 2.95
N LEU A 144 12.35 -17.98 1.82
CA LEU A 144 11.03 -17.98 1.23
C LEU A 144 10.35 -19.36 1.14
N PRO A 145 11.03 -20.44 0.74
CA PRO A 145 10.41 -21.77 0.69
C PRO A 145 9.93 -22.27 2.06
N PHE A 146 10.62 -21.86 3.14
CA PHE A 146 10.26 -22.23 4.51
C PHE A 146 9.10 -21.37 5.03
N VAL A 147 9.14 -20.07 4.76
CA VAL A 147 8.10 -19.10 5.18
C VAL A 147 6.75 -19.40 4.55
N LYS A 148 6.72 -19.86 3.29
CA LYS A 148 5.47 -20.29 2.62
C LYS A 148 4.70 -21.37 3.39
N ARG A 149 5.40 -22.22 4.17
CA ARG A 149 4.76 -23.27 4.97
C ARG A 149 4.04 -22.73 6.21
N LEU A 150 4.56 -21.65 6.80
CA LEU A 150 3.98 -21.02 7.98
C LEU A 150 2.85 -20.05 7.61
N ILE A 151 3.06 -19.29 6.54
CA ILE A 151 2.15 -18.24 6.11
C ILE A 151 1.41 -18.72 4.85
N THR A 152 0.27 -19.34 5.10
CA THR A 152 -0.62 -19.84 4.06
C THR A 152 -1.45 -18.72 3.44
N PRO A 153 -2.05 -18.91 2.25
CA PRO A 153 -2.99 -17.95 1.68
C PRO A 153 -4.15 -17.62 2.62
N LEU A 154 -4.54 -18.55 3.49
CA LEU A 154 -5.55 -18.34 4.53
C LEU A 154 -5.12 -17.21 5.49
N VAL A 155 -3.92 -17.31 6.06
CA VAL A 155 -3.38 -16.31 6.99
C VAL A 155 -3.22 -14.97 6.28
N THR A 156 -2.66 -14.96 5.07
CA THR A 156 -2.49 -13.75 4.27
C THR A 156 -3.82 -13.06 4.00
N GLY A 157 -4.83 -13.81 3.55
CA GLY A 157 -6.16 -13.28 3.25
C GLY A 157 -6.82 -12.66 4.49
N ILE A 158 -6.70 -13.31 5.67
CA ILE A 158 -7.20 -12.77 6.93
C ILE A 158 -6.52 -11.44 7.27
N VAL A 159 -5.19 -11.38 7.21
CA VAL A 159 -4.45 -10.16 7.60
C VAL A 159 -4.71 -9.02 6.62
N VAL A 160 -4.71 -9.27 5.31
CA VAL A 160 -5.03 -8.25 4.30
C VAL A 160 -6.46 -7.73 4.49
N LEU A 161 -7.41 -8.63 4.74
CA LEU A 161 -8.78 -8.23 5.05
C LEU A 161 -8.86 -7.37 6.32
N MET A 162 -8.16 -7.76 7.39
CA MET A 162 -8.07 -7.00 8.64
C MET A 162 -7.48 -5.60 8.42
N ILE A 163 -6.39 -5.49 7.64
CA ILE A 163 -5.80 -4.20 7.29
C ILE A 163 -6.84 -3.30 6.63
N GLY A 164 -7.51 -3.80 5.59
CA GLY A 164 -8.54 -3.02 4.88
C GLY A 164 -9.67 -2.56 5.82
N LEU A 165 -10.19 -3.46 6.65
CA LEU A 165 -11.28 -3.15 7.59
C LEU A 165 -10.88 -2.15 8.68
N THR A 166 -9.67 -2.24 9.24
CA THR A 166 -9.18 -1.29 10.24
C THR A 166 -8.92 0.09 9.66
N LEU A 167 -8.48 0.16 8.40
CA LEU A 167 -8.26 1.42 7.68
C LEU A 167 -9.56 2.15 7.33
N ILE A 168 -10.72 1.48 7.26
CA ILE A 168 -12.02 2.13 7.06
C ILE A 168 -12.26 3.22 8.11
N LYS A 169 -11.88 2.96 9.38
CA LYS A 169 -11.98 3.96 10.44
C LYS A 169 -11.14 5.21 10.12
N VAL A 170 -9.91 5.03 9.66
CA VAL A 170 -9.02 6.14 9.25
C VAL A 170 -9.63 6.89 8.07
N GLY A 171 -10.15 6.17 7.08
CA GLY A 171 -10.84 6.77 5.93
C GLY A 171 -12.04 7.62 6.32
N LEU A 172 -12.88 7.16 7.23
CA LEU A 172 -14.04 7.91 7.74
C LEU A 172 -13.61 9.17 8.51
N ILE A 173 -12.55 9.07 9.32
CA ILE A 173 -12.00 10.24 10.02
C ILE A 173 -11.53 11.28 9.01
N SER A 174 -10.77 10.88 7.99
CA SER A 174 -10.33 11.80 6.93
C SER A 174 -11.48 12.39 6.12
N MET A 175 -12.51 11.59 5.77
CA MET A 175 -13.73 12.08 5.13
C MET A 175 -14.45 13.15 5.96
N GLY A 176 -14.43 12.99 7.28
CA GLY A 176 -15.00 13.95 8.22
C GLY A 176 -14.21 15.24 8.39
N GLY A 177 -12.99 15.33 7.84
CA GLY A 177 -12.11 16.49 7.97
C GLY A 177 -10.87 16.25 8.84
N GLY A 178 -10.60 14.99 9.20
CA GLY A 178 -9.43 14.59 9.95
C GLY A 178 -9.53 14.79 11.45
N PHE A 179 -8.42 14.50 12.12
CA PHE A 179 -8.33 14.64 13.58
C PHE A 179 -8.43 16.10 14.03
N SER A 180 -7.94 17.05 13.22
CA SER A 180 -8.04 18.48 13.51
C SER A 180 -9.49 18.96 13.55
N ALA A 181 -10.32 18.49 12.61
CA ALA A 181 -11.74 18.79 12.59
C ALA A 181 -12.51 18.20 13.77
N MET A 182 -12.06 17.02 14.27
CA MET A 182 -12.62 16.43 15.49
C MET A 182 -12.36 17.30 16.72
N SER A 183 -11.16 17.87 16.83
CA SER A 183 -10.79 18.75 17.97
C SER A 183 -11.46 20.12 17.88
N ASN A 184 -11.68 20.64 16.68
CA ASN A 184 -12.25 21.97 16.42
C ASN A 184 -13.79 21.98 16.32
N GLY A 185 -14.47 20.84 16.47
CA GLY A 185 -15.92 20.71 16.39
C GLY A 185 -16.51 20.87 14.96
N THR A 186 -15.67 20.85 13.91
CA THR A 186 -16.09 20.91 12.50
C THR A 186 -16.13 19.54 11.83
N PHE A 187 -15.95 18.47 12.61
CA PHE A 187 -15.97 17.09 12.12
C PHE A 187 -17.32 16.75 11.47
N ALA A 188 -17.25 16.09 10.32
CA ALA A 188 -18.42 15.70 9.52
C ALA A 188 -19.36 16.87 9.17
N SER A 189 -18.81 18.08 9.07
CA SER A 189 -19.59 19.24 8.57
C SER A 189 -20.15 18.95 7.17
N GLY A 190 -21.24 19.64 6.79
CA GLY A 190 -21.86 19.46 5.46
C GLY A 190 -20.87 19.66 4.31
N GLU A 191 -19.92 20.60 4.46
CA GLU A 191 -18.87 20.84 3.46
C GLU A 191 -17.88 19.68 3.37
N ASN A 192 -17.43 19.12 4.52
CA ASN A 192 -16.52 17.98 4.55
C ASN A 192 -17.17 16.74 3.90
N LEU A 193 -18.44 16.49 4.23
CA LEU A 193 -19.19 15.38 3.64
C LEU A 193 -19.47 15.60 2.15
N LEU A 194 -19.70 16.83 1.72
CA LEU A 194 -19.86 17.17 0.29
C LEU A 194 -18.57 16.88 -0.48
N LEU A 195 -17.43 17.40 0.00
CA LEU A 195 -16.13 17.20 -0.65
C LEU A 195 -15.78 15.72 -0.76
N SER A 196 -15.86 14.98 0.33
CA SER A 196 -15.52 13.54 0.37
C SER A 196 -16.52 12.70 -0.44
N GLY A 197 -17.82 13.03 -0.35
CA GLY A 197 -18.88 12.34 -1.06
C GLY A 197 -18.80 12.52 -2.57
N VAL A 198 -18.46 13.73 -3.05
CA VAL A 198 -18.27 14.02 -4.47
C VAL A 198 -17.09 13.21 -5.02
N VAL A 199 -15.94 13.20 -4.32
CA VAL A 199 -14.77 12.42 -4.73
C VAL A 199 -15.09 10.92 -4.81
N LEU A 200 -15.69 10.38 -3.76
CA LEU A 200 -16.10 8.97 -3.71
C LEU A 200 -17.10 8.65 -4.83
N GLY A 201 -18.11 9.49 -5.02
CA GLY A 201 -19.13 9.32 -6.06
C GLY A 201 -18.52 9.32 -7.47
N ILE A 202 -17.59 10.24 -7.76
CA ILE A 202 -16.90 10.31 -9.06
C ILE A 202 -16.09 9.01 -9.30
N ILE A 203 -15.35 8.52 -8.30
CA ILE A 203 -14.59 7.27 -8.45
C ILE A 203 -15.53 6.12 -8.79
N VAL A 204 -16.66 5.98 -8.09
CA VAL A 204 -17.66 4.93 -8.35
C VAL A 204 -18.24 5.05 -9.75
N VAL A 205 -18.64 6.24 -10.17
CA VAL A 205 -19.23 6.51 -11.49
C VAL A 205 -18.20 6.20 -12.61
N LEU A 206 -16.96 6.68 -12.49
CA LEU A 206 -15.92 6.45 -13.47
C LEU A 206 -15.55 4.96 -13.60
N ASN A 207 -15.59 4.22 -12.49
CA ASN A 207 -15.37 2.77 -12.53
C ASN A 207 -16.50 1.99 -13.22
N ARG A 208 -17.73 2.57 -13.35
CA ARG A 208 -18.84 1.97 -14.08
C ARG A 208 -18.71 2.15 -15.60
N ILE A 209 -18.00 3.19 -16.05
CA ILE A 209 -17.86 3.49 -17.47
C ILE A 209 -16.94 2.47 -18.12
N PRO A 210 -17.33 1.83 -19.25
CA PRO A 210 -16.52 0.79 -19.91
C PRO A 210 -15.34 1.38 -20.71
N VAL A 211 -14.82 2.53 -20.30
CA VAL A 211 -13.66 3.19 -20.89
C VAL A 211 -12.48 2.99 -19.96
N VAL A 212 -11.53 2.25 -20.43
CA VAL A 212 -10.39 1.73 -19.67
C VAL A 212 -9.55 2.83 -19.02
N TRP A 213 -9.13 3.85 -19.79
CA TRP A 213 -8.30 4.93 -19.23
C TRP A 213 -9.04 5.74 -18.16
N MET A 214 -10.36 5.91 -18.27
CA MET A 214 -11.17 6.62 -17.26
C MET A 214 -11.17 5.86 -15.94
N ARG A 215 -11.28 4.54 -15.95
CA ARG A 215 -11.18 3.70 -14.74
C ARG A 215 -9.80 3.78 -14.13
N SER A 216 -8.74 3.69 -14.94
CA SER A 216 -7.36 3.75 -14.44
C SER A 216 -7.02 5.10 -13.82
N CYS A 217 -7.58 6.19 -14.34
CA CYS A 217 -7.38 7.55 -13.84
C CYS A 217 -8.48 8.02 -12.87
N ALA A 218 -9.43 7.16 -12.50
CA ALA A 218 -10.60 7.55 -11.72
C ALA A 218 -10.26 8.30 -10.43
N ILE A 219 -9.26 7.84 -9.69
CA ILE A 219 -8.81 8.47 -8.44
C ILE A 219 -8.22 9.86 -8.73
N VAL A 220 -7.38 9.98 -9.75
CA VAL A 220 -6.74 11.26 -10.11
C VAL A 220 -7.78 12.26 -10.58
N ILE A 221 -8.72 11.84 -11.44
CA ILE A 221 -9.82 12.71 -11.93
C ILE A 221 -10.69 13.17 -10.76
N ALA A 222 -11.07 12.25 -9.86
CA ALA A 222 -11.89 12.57 -8.71
C ALA A 222 -11.19 13.55 -7.77
N LEU A 223 -9.89 13.37 -7.52
CA LEU A 223 -9.10 14.30 -6.72
C LEU A 223 -8.94 15.65 -7.39
N ALA A 224 -8.74 15.71 -8.72
CA ALA A 224 -8.67 16.98 -9.44
C ALA A 224 -10.01 17.74 -9.35
N VAL A 225 -11.14 17.06 -9.48
CA VAL A 225 -12.47 17.68 -9.29
C VAL A 225 -12.68 18.08 -7.83
N GLY A 226 -12.32 17.23 -6.87
CA GLY A 226 -12.38 17.53 -5.44
C GLY A 226 -11.52 18.74 -5.07
N TYR A 227 -10.32 18.85 -5.64
CA TYR A 227 -9.42 19.98 -5.50
C TYR A 227 -10.03 21.27 -6.06
N ALA A 228 -10.59 21.21 -7.28
CA ALA A 228 -11.26 22.36 -7.90
C ALA A 228 -12.48 22.81 -7.07
N LEU A 229 -13.27 21.86 -6.56
CA LEU A 229 -14.42 22.15 -5.69
C LEU A 229 -13.95 22.78 -4.35
N ALA A 230 -12.88 22.25 -3.75
CA ALA A 230 -12.29 22.82 -2.54
C ALA A 230 -11.78 24.25 -2.78
N GLY A 231 -11.19 24.51 -3.96
CA GLY A 231 -10.80 25.86 -4.39
C GLY A 231 -11.98 26.80 -4.50
N TYR A 232 -13.09 26.34 -5.09
CA TYR A 232 -14.31 27.13 -5.17
C TYR A 232 -14.90 27.47 -3.78
N LEU A 233 -14.79 26.55 -2.83
CA LEU A 233 -15.22 26.74 -1.44
C LEU A 233 -14.21 27.52 -0.57
N GLY A 234 -13.06 27.94 -1.13
CA GLY A 234 -12.02 28.66 -0.39
C GLY A 234 -11.30 27.82 0.68
N ARG A 235 -11.28 26.49 0.52
CA ARG A 235 -10.73 25.52 1.50
C ARG A 235 -9.32 25.04 1.16
N LEU A 236 -8.65 25.61 0.16
CA LEU A 236 -7.27 25.26 -0.19
C LEU A 236 -6.30 26.02 0.73
N ASP A 237 -5.37 25.29 1.32
CA ASP A 237 -4.29 25.83 2.12
C ASP A 237 -2.96 25.71 1.37
N PHE A 238 -2.46 26.85 0.88
CA PHE A 238 -1.19 26.95 0.19
C PHE A 238 0.00 27.32 1.09
N THR A 239 -0.20 27.34 2.40
CA THR A 239 0.85 27.74 3.36
C THR A 239 2.11 26.87 3.21
N GLY A 240 1.92 25.59 2.93
CA GLY A 240 3.03 24.65 2.66
C GLY A 240 3.78 24.91 1.36
N MET A 241 3.13 25.52 0.33
CA MET A 241 3.79 25.83 -0.93
C MET A 241 4.74 27.01 -0.83
N HIS A 242 4.41 28.01 -0.02
CA HIS A 242 5.26 29.21 0.13
C HIS A 242 6.55 28.93 0.89
N GLN A 243 6.64 27.80 1.59
CA GLN A 243 7.82 27.36 2.34
C GLN A 243 8.63 26.28 1.59
N ALA A 244 8.17 25.85 0.41
CA ALA A 244 8.82 24.82 -0.37
C ALA A 244 10.04 25.37 -1.09
N GLU A 245 11.20 24.74 -0.91
CA GLU A 245 12.41 25.01 -1.71
C GLU A 245 12.16 24.60 -3.17
N LEU A 246 12.83 25.22 -4.13
CA LEU A 246 12.70 24.87 -5.54
C LEU A 246 13.14 23.43 -5.83
N LEU A 247 14.10 22.93 -5.05
CA LEU A 247 14.66 21.59 -5.16
C LEU A 247 14.78 20.96 -3.78
N GLN A 248 14.10 19.85 -3.56
CA GLN A 248 14.23 19.09 -2.31
C GLN A 248 15.47 18.20 -2.39
N VAL A 249 16.49 18.59 -1.66
CA VAL A 249 17.68 17.74 -1.52
C VAL A 249 17.36 16.60 -0.53
N PRO A 250 17.59 15.33 -0.91
CA PRO A 250 17.43 14.23 0.01
C PRO A 250 18.34 14.41 1.23
N THR A 251 17.74 14.51 2.41
CA THR A 251 18.45 14.64 3.70
C THR A 251 18.30 13.31 4.47
N PRO A 252 19.31 12.42 4.44
CA PRO A 252 19.27 11.18 5.20
C PRO A 252 19.16 11.48 6.69
N LEU A 253 18.33 10.68 7.39
CA LEU A 253 18.19 10.69 8.85
C LEU A 253 17.84 12.08 9.43
N HIS A 254 17.03 12.86 8.75
CA HIS A 254 16.62 14.21 9.16
C HIS A 254 16.03 14.26 10.57
N PHE A 255 15.22 13.27 10.93
CA PHE A 255 14.63 13.15 12.27
C PHE A 255 15.51 12.41 13.27
N GLY A 256 16.69 11.92 12.84
CA GLY A 256 17.48 10.98 13.63
C GLY A 256 16.90 9.57 13.61
N LEU A 257 17.38 8.74 14.52
CA LEU A 257 16.91 7.36 14.70
C LEU A 257 16.69 7.09 16.17
N ASP A 258 15.55 6.51 16.48
CA ASP A 258 15.23 5.93 17.77
C ASP A 258 14.54 4.58 17.55
N PHE A 259 14.28 3.81 18.61
CA PHE A 259 13.68 2.49 18.50
C PHE A 259 12.64 2.25 19.58
N SER A 260 11.46 1.82 19.17
CA SER A 260 10.35 1.49 20.07
C SER A 260 9.89 0.04 19.87
N TRP A 261 10.12 -0.82 20.88
CA TRP A 261 9.61 -2.20 20.86
C TRP A 261 8.09 -2.29 20.72
N PRO A 262 7.28 -1.47 21.43
CA PRO A 262 5.83 -1.48 21.27
C PRO A 262 5.36 -1.17 19.84
N LEU A 263 6.11 -0.35 19.10
CA LEU A 263 5.84 -0.04 17.70
C LEU A 263 6.36 -1.14 16.77
N PHE A 264 7.51 -1.74 17.07
CA PHE A 264 8.18 -2.72 16.22
C PHE A 264 7.42 -4.04 16.12
N ILE A 265 6.87 -4.57 17.23
CA ILE A 265 6.24 -5.90 17.25
C ILE A 265 5.01 -5.98 16.33
N PRO A 266 4.05 -5.03 16.34
CA PRO A 266 2.98 -5.01 15.35
C PRO A 266 3.49 -4.93 13.91
N MET A 267 4.56 -4.16 13.69
CA MET A 267 5.16 -4.00 12.38
C MET A 267 5.77 -5.30 11.82
N LEU A 268 6.28 -6.19 12.68
CA LEU A 268 6.79 -7.50 12.25
C LEU A 268 5.74 -8.31 11.49
N VAL A 269 4.50 -8.36 12.01
CA VAL A 269 3.41 -9.09 11.36
C VAL A 269 3.13 -8.50 9.99
N ILE A 270 3.19 -7.17 9.86
CA ILE A 270 2.92 -6.49 8.61
C ILE A 270 4.04 -6.73 7.60
N TYR A 271 5.30 -6.71 8.00
CA TYR A 271 6.42 -7.09 7.13
C TYR A 271 6.33 -8.53 6.61
N LEU A 272 5.82 -9.45 7.43
CA LEU A 272 5.52 -10.80 6.96
C LEU A 272 4.44 -10.80 5.89
N VAL A 273 3.37 -10.04 6.09
CA VAL A 273 2.24 -9.94 5.14
C VAL A 273 2.65 -9.25 3.84
N THR A 274 3.36 -8.12 3.92
CA THR A 274 3.83 -7.41 2.71
C THR A 274 4.79 -8.24 1.88
N SER A 275 5.61 -9.09 2.53
CA SER A 275 6.43 -10.07 1.82
C SER A 275 5.59 -11.04 1.00
N LEU A 276 4.43 -11.47 1.51
CA LEU A 276 3.52 -12.38 0.80
C LEU A 276 2.72 -11.67 -0.29
N GLU A 277 2.26 -10.44 -0.03
CA GLU A 277 1.68 -9.60 -1.07
C GLU A 277 2.67 -9.43 -2.23
N ALA A 278 3.93 -9.11 -1.92
CA ALA A 278 4.96 -8.97 -2.94
C ALA A 278 5.15 -10.27 -3.76
N ILE A 279 5.06 -11.45 -3.13
CA ILE A 279 5.08 -12.73 -3.85
C ILE A 279 3.89 -12.86 -4.80
N GLY A 280 2.69 -12.50 -4.31
CA GLY A 280 1.46 -12.53 -5.09
C GLY A 280 1.54 -11.58 -6.29
N ASP A 281 1.95 -10.34 -6.05
CA ASP A 281 2.02 -9.30 -7.07
C ASP A 281 3.10 -9.55 -8.12
N VAL A 282 4.30 -10.03 -7.73
CA VAL A 282 5.34 -10.46 -8.67
C VAL A 282 4.85 -11.62 -9.53
N THR A 283 4.09 -12.56 -8.92
CA THR A 283 3.50 -13.69 -9.67
C THR A 283 2.41 -13.20 -10.64
N ALA A 284 1.54 -12.30 -10.19
CA ALA A 284 0.50 -11.69 -11.02
C ALA A 284 1.13 -10.90 -12.18
N THR A 285 2.16 -10.10 -11.91
CA THR A 285 2.89 -9.36 -12.95
C THR A 285 3.58 -10.31 -13.94
N SER A 286 4.17 -11.42 -13.46
CA SER A 286 4.71 -12.48 -14.34
C SER A 286 3.63 -13.00 -15.27
N LYS A 287 2.46 -13.33 -14.72
CA LYS A 287 1.33 -13.90 -15.49
C LYS A 287 0.82 -12.92 -16.56
N VAL A 288 0.56 -11.66 -16.19
CA VAL A 288 0.05 -10.65 -17.14
C VAL A 288 1.09 -10.26 -18.18
N SER A 289 2.38 -10.41 -17.87
CA SER A 289 3.51 -10.20 -18.78
C SER A 289 3.84 -11.46 -19.62
N LYS A 290 3.01 -12.50 -19.59
CA LYS A 290 3.24 -13.79 -20.26
C LYS A 290 4.59 -14.44 -19.90
N GLN A 291 5.01 -14.29 -18.65
CA GLN A 291 6.23 -14.85 -18.12
C GLN A 291 5.93 -16.08 -17.25
N PRO A 292 6.91 -17.00 -17.07
CA PRO A 292 6.73 -18.17 -16.22
C PRO A 292 6.25 -17.81 -14.80
N VAL A 293 5.27 -18.57 -14.30
CA VAL A 293 4.72 -18.47 -12.94
C VAL A 293 5.11 -19.68 -12.08
N GLU A 294 6.01 -20.50 -12.58
CA GLU A 294 6.59 -21.67 -11.92
C GLU A 294 8.04 -21.86 -12.33
N GLY A 295 8.76 -22.71 -11.59
CA GLY A 295 10.14 -23.07 -11.92
C GLY A 295 11.20 -22.09 -11.39
N PRO A 296 12.49 -22.34 -11.77
CA PRO A 296 13.63 -21.62 -11.19
C PRO A 296 13.62 -20.10 -11.48
N LEU A 297 13.24 -19.71 -12.69
CA LEU A 297 13.21 -18.28 -13.08
C LEU A 297 12.14 -17.50 -12.30
N TRP A 298 10.97 -18.09 -12.15
CA TRP A 298 9.89 -17.51 -11.35
C TRP A 298 10.33 -17.35 -9.87
N MET A 299 10.92 -18.42 -9.28
CA MET A 299 11.42 -18.35 -7.90
C MET A 299 12.50 -17.27 -7.74
N GLN A 300 13.38 -17.10 -8.74
CA GLN A 300 14.41 -16.09 -8.74
C GLN A 300 13.82 -14.66 -8.80
N ARG A 301 12.76 -14.45 -9.59
CA ARG A 301 12.03 -13.18 -9.69
C ARG A 301 11.34 -12.83 -8.37
N ILE A 302 10.69 -13.80 -7.74
CA ILE A 302 10.06 -13.59 -6.43
C ILE A 302 11.10 -13.22 -5.38
N LYS A 303 12.17 -14.01 -5.25
CA LYS A 303 13.24 -13.72 -4.28
C LYS A 303 13.83 -12.34 -4.49
N GLY A 304 14.08 -11.96 -5.75
CA GLY A 304 14.59 -10.63 -6.10
C GLY A 304 13.59 -9.51 -5.83
N GLY A 305 12.31 -9.73 -6.12
CA GLY A 305 11.23 -8.77 -5.88
C GLY A 305 11.01 -8.48 -4.40
N VAL A 306 10.92 -9.53 -3.57
CA VAL A 306 10.78 -9.40 -2.11
C VAL A 306 12.05 -8.78 -1.49
N LEU A 307 13.23 -9.12 -1.99
CA LEU A 307 14.48 -8.52 -1.51
C LEU A 307 14.52 -7.00 -1.75
N VAL A 308 14.07 -6.55 -2.92
CA VAL A 308 13.96 -5.10 -3.22
C VAL A 308 12.90 -4.44 -2.35
N ASN A 309 11.80 -5.12 -2.06
CA ASN A 309 10.76 -4.59 -1.17
C ASN A 309 11.35 -4.23 0.20
N GLY A 310 12.08 -5.17 0.82
CA GLY A 310 12.79 -4.90 2.08
C GLY A 310 13.91 -3.87 1.93
N ALA A 311 14.75 -3.96 0.90
CA ALA A 311 15.82 -2.98 0.66
C ALA A 311 15.27 -1.57 0.44
N ASN A 312 14.15 -1.44 -0.24
CA ASN A 312 13.48 -0.14 -0.43
C ASN A 312 12.90 0.39 0.89
N SER A 313 12.30 -0.47 1.72
CA SER A 313 11.86 -0.08 3.07
C SER A 313 13.04 0.37 3.95
N PHE A 314 14.23 -0.22 3.79
CA PHE A 314 15.45 0.24 4.44
C PHE A 314 15.84 1.66 3.98
N LEU A 315 15.86 1.90 2.67
CA LEU A 315 16.12 3.23 2.11
C LEU A 315 15.05 4.22 2.54
N ALA A 316 13.78 3.79 2.58
CA ALA A 316 12.67 4.62 3.03
C ALA A 316 12.90 5.14 4.46
N GLY A 317 13.32 4.29 5.40
CA GLY A 317 13.66 4.71 6.77
C GLY A 317 14.84 5.67 6.82
N ILE A 318 15.90 5.46 6.01
CA ILE A 318 17.05 6.38 5.94
C ILE A 318 16.63 7.75 5.37
N PHE A 319 15.80 7.77 4.34
CA PHE A 319 15.37 8.99 3.67
C PHE A 319 14.05 9.54 4.20
N ASN A 320 13.68 9.18 5.43
CA ASN A 320 12.56 9.75 6.17
C ASN A 320 11.22 9.58 5.44
N THR A 321 10.94 8.38 4.96
CA THR A 321 9.64 8.00 4.44
C THR A 321 9.22 6.63 4.95
N PHE A 322 8.01 6.18 4.60
CA PHE A 322 7.41 5.00 5.17
C PHE A 322 7.69 3.74 4.32
N PRO A 323 7.52 2.53 4.91
CA PRO A 323 7.79 1.29 4.19
C PRO A 323 7.01 1.20 2.89
N SER A 324 7.59 0.57 1.90
CA SER A 324 7.01 0.42 0.58
C SER A 324 6.62 -1.02 0.27
N SER A 325 5.73 -1.18 -0.72
CA SER A 325 5.34 -2.45 -1.28
C SER A 325 5.14 -2.36 -2.79
N VAL A 326 5.03 -3.51 -3.44
CA VAL A 326 4.65 -3.62 -4.85
C VAL A 326 3.20 -3.19 -5.02
N PHE A 327 2.90 -2.46 -6.09
CA PHE A 327 1.54 -2.00 -6.38
C PHE A 327 0.84 -2.91 -7.40
N ALA A 328 -0.18 -3.63 -6.93
CA ALA A 328 -1.04 -4.48 -7.75
C ALA A 328 -1.77 -3.72 -8.86
N GLN A 329 -2.07 -2.42 -8.65
CA GLN A 329 -2.71 -1.53 -9.64
C GLN A 329 -1.95 -1.49 -10.96
N ASN A 330 -0.62 -1.62 -10.89
CA ASN A 330 0.24 -1.68 -12.06
C ASN A 330 -0.14 -2.84 -13.01
N ASN A 331 -0.55 -3.98 -12.47
CA ASN A 331 -1.00 -5.14 -13.26
C ASN A 331 -2.26 -4.83 -14.07
N GLY A 332 -3.16 -4.03 -13.50
CA GLY A 332 -4.34 -3.53 -14.21
C GLY A 332 -3.96 -2.69 -15.43
N VAL A 333 -3.00 -1.77 -15.28
CA VAL A 333 -2.54 -0.93 -16.39
C VAL A 333 -1.87 -1.77 -17.49
N ILE A 334 -1.04 -2.76 -17.12
CA ILE A 334 -0.43 -3.69 -18.09
C ILE A 334 -1.52 -4.44 -18.89
N GLN A 335 -2.54 -4.98 -18.21
CA GLN A 335 -3.63 -5.70 -18.86
C GLN A 335 -4.42 -4.81 -19.84
N LEU A 336 -4.57 -3.55 -19.50
CA LEU A 336 -5.36 -2.60 -20.28
C LEU A 336 -4.64 -2.06 -21.50
N THR A 337 -3.35 -1.78 -21.34
CA THR A 337 -2.51 -1.18 -22.39
C THR A 337 -1.86 -2.22 -23.29
N GLY A 338 -1.76 -3.46 -22.81
CA GLY A 338 -0.98 -4.51 -23.45
C GLY A 338 0.55 -4.23 -23.39
N VAL A 339 0.99 -3.28 -22.57
CA VAL A 339 2.41 -2.88 -22.47
C VAL A 339 3.00 -3.49 -21.20
N ALA A 340 3.82 -4.55 -21.37
CA ALA A 340 4.51 -5.22 -20.26
C ALA A 340 6.02 -4.93 -20.23
N SER A 341 6.50 -3.99 -21.05
CA SER A 341 7.92 -3.69 -21.22
C SER A 341 8.55 -3.11 -19.95
N ARG A 342 9.57 -3.78 -19.42
CA ARG A 342 10.35 -3.29 -18.28
C ARG A 342 11.09 -1.97 -18.56
N TYR A 343 11.30 -1.62 -19.83
CA TYR A 343 11.90 -0.34 -20.20
C TYR A 343 10.97 0.84 -19.97
N VAL A 344 9.65 0.63 -20.05
CA VAL A 344 8.64 1.63 -19.62
C VAL A 344 8.77 1.91 -18.13
N GLY A 345 9.07 0.88 -17.31
CA GLY A 345 9.34 1.05 -15.89
C GLY A 345 10.51 1.98 -15.56
N LEU A 346 11.53 2.08 -16.44
CA LEU A 346 12.62 3.02 -16.27
C LEU A 346 12.17 4.48 -16.48
N TRP A 347 11.22 4.71 -17.38
CA TRP A 347 10.61 6.04 -17.57
C TRP A 347 9.73 6.42 -16.37
N ILE A 348 8.95 5.46 -15.84
CA ILE A 348 8.16 5.66 -14.61
C ILE A 348 9.09 6.03 -13.46
N ALA A 349 10.18 5.29 -13.29
CA ALA A 349 11.17 5.54 -12.25
C ALA A 349 11.79 6.94 -12.34
N ALA A 350 12.20 7.35 -13.55
CA ALA A 350 12.75 8.68 -13.79
C ALA A 350 11.72 9.78 -13.48
N MET A 351 10.46 9.61 -13.91
CA MET A 351 9.39 10.55 -13.60
C MET A 351 9.14 10.67 -12.10
N LEU A 352 9.07 9.55 -11.36
CA LEU A 352 8.86 9.56 -9.91
C LEU A 352 9.99 10.29 -9.19
N VAL A 353 11.26 10.03 -9.56
CA VAL A 353 12.40 10.72 -8.97
C VAL A 353 12.34 12.21 -9.26
N LEU A 354 12.07 12.60 -10.50
CA LEU A 354 11.96 14.02 -10.88
C LEU A 354 10.83 14.71 -10.10
N LEU A 355 9.66 14.09 -10.03
CA LEU A 355 8.52 14.65 -9.27
C LEU A 355 8.84 14.79 -7.78
N GLY A 356 9.56 13.84 -7.19
CA GLY A 356 9.94 13.89 -5.78
C GLY A 356 11.04 14.92 -5.48
N LEU A 357 11.91 15.23 -6.44
CA LEU A 357 12.94 16.28 -6.29
C LEU A 357 12.35 17.69 -6.39
N PHE A 358 11.17 17.86 -6.99
CA PHE A 358 10.50 19.14 -7.11
C PHE A 358 9.31 19.25 -6.12
N PRO A 359 9.53 19.85 -4.93
CA PRO A 359 8.51 19.91 -3.86
C PRO A 359 7.24 20.66 -4.25
N SER A 360 7.26 21.45 -5.32
CA SER A 360 6.06 22.11 -5.85
C SER A 360 4.93 21.12 -6.11
N VAL A 361 5.28 19.89 -6.56
CA VAL A 361 4.28 18.82 -6.78
C VAL A 361 3.76 18.28 -5.44
N ALA A 362 4.64 18.06 -4.47
CA ALA A 362 4.26 17.65 -3.12
C ALA A 362 3.39 18.72 -2.44
N GLY A 363 3.73 20.00 -2.59
CA GLY A 363 2.94 21.12 -2.07
C GLY A 363 1.54 21.23 -2.67
N VAL A 364 1.37 21.00 -3.98
CA VAL A 364 0.05 20.96 -4.62
C VAL A 364 -0.81 19.83 -4.06
N ILE A 365 -0.22 18.65 -3.87
CA ILE A 365 -0.95 17.50 -3.31
C ILE A 365 -1.28 17.73 -1.83
N GLN A 366 -0.39 18.37 -1.08
CA GLN A 366 -0.59 18.70 0.33
C GLN A 366 -1.68 19.77 0.53
N ALA A 367 -1.85 20.69 -0.42
CA ALA A 367 -2.92 21.67 -0.40
C ALA A 367 -4.33 21.03 -0.57
N VAL A 368 -4.39 19.73 -0.91
CA VAL A 368 -5.66 18.99 -1.01
C VAL A 368 -6.23 18.80 0.39
N PRO A 369 -7.47 19.30 0.68
CA PRO A 369 -8.09 19.12 1.99
C PRO A 369 -8.28 17.65 2.36
N GLU A 370 -8.15 17.33 3.66
CA GLU A 370 -8.34 15.96 4.18
C GLU A 370 -9.64 15.27 3.70
N PRO A 371 -10.82 15.93 3.65
CA PRO A 371 -12.03 15.28 3.15
C PRO A 371 -11.91 14.77 1.70
N VAL A 372 -11.19 15.51 0.85
CA VAL A 372 -10.96 15.13 -0.55
C VAL A 372 -10.09 13.86 -0.60
N LEU A 373 -8.98 13.86 0.16
CA LEU A 373 -8.11 12.68 0.30
C LEU A 373 -8.87 11.51 0.94
N GLY A 374 -9.70 11.77 1.95
CA GLY A 374 -10.50 10.78 2.65
C GLY A 374 -11.48 10.05 1.74
N GLY A 375 -12.15 10.78 0.81
CA GLY A 375 -13.04 10.18 -0.19
C GLY A 375 -12.31 9.19 -1.10
N ALA A 376 -11.10 9.51 -1.54
CA ALA A 376 -10.26 8.61 -2.34
C ALA A 376 -9.70 7.46 -1.49
N ALA A 377 -9.20 7.75 -0.28
CA ALA A 377 -8.64 6.77 0.64
C ALA A 377 -9.66 5.69 1.02
N MET A 378 -10.93 6.05 1.22
CA MET A 378 -12.00 5.10 1.51
C MET A 378 -12.14 4.02 0.43
N VAL A 379 -12.07 4.42 -0.86
CA VAL A 379 -12.13 3.45 -1.96
C VAL A 379 -10.87 2.57 -1.97
N MET A 380 -9.69 3.15 -1.71
CA MET A 380 -8.43 2.39 -1.66
C MET A 380 -8.44 1.39 -0.49
N PHE A 381 -8.91 1.78 0.69
CA PHE A 381 -9.02 0.88 1.85
C PHE A 381 -10.04 -0.24 1.62
N GLY A 382 -11.19 0.11 1.00
CA GLY A 382 -12.17 -0.87 0.55
C GLY A 382 -11.57 -1.86 -0.47
N ALA A 383 -10.73 -1.39 -1.39
CA ALA A 383 -10.03 -2.25 -2.34
C ALA A 383 -9.03 -3.20 -1.66
N VAL A 384 -8.32 -2.74 -0.61
CA VAL A 384 -7.45 -3.62 0.21
C VAL A 384 -8.29 -4.71 0.88
N ALA A 385 -9.43 -4.36 1.51
CA ALA A 385 -10.33 -5.35 2.11
C ALA A 385 -10.85 -6.36 1.06
N ALA A 386 -11.26 -5.87 -0.11
CA ALA A 386 -11.71 -6.71 -1.21
C ALA A 386 -10.61 -7.65 -1.73
N SER A 387 -9.34 -7.19 -1.75
CA SER A 387 -8.19 -8.04 -2.07
C SER A 387 -8.02 -9.18 -1.06
N GLY A 388 -8.18 -8.90 0.24
CA GLY A 388 -8.20 -9.93 1.29
C GLY A 388 -9.30 -10.98 1.06
N ILE A 389 -10.52 -10.52 0.73
CA ILE A 389 -11.65 -11.41 0.38
C ILE A 389 -11.29 -12.25 -0.85
N ASN A 390 -10.70 -11.66 -1.88
CA ASN A 390 -10.34 -12.38 -3.11
C ASN A 390 -9.28 -13.46 -2.86
N ILE A 391 -8.31 -13.20 -1.98
CA ILE A 391 -7.34 -14.22 -1.54
C ILE A 391 -8.06 -15.37 -0.83
N LEU A 392 -8.98 -15.08 0.09
CA LEU A 392 -9.75 -16.08 0.81
C LEU A 392 -10.69 -16.87 -0.11
N ALA A 393 -11.27 -16.24 -1.12
CA ALA A 393 -12.13 -16.91 -2.11
C ALA A 393 -11.34 -17.90 -3.00
N GLY A 394 -10.03 -17.72 -3.12
CA GLY A 394 -9.14 -18.61 -3.88
C GLY A 394 -8.76 -19.91 -3.15
N ILE A 395 -9.17 -20.11 -1.90
CA ILE A 395 -8.89 -21.30 -1.11
C ILE A 395 -10.16 -22.09 -0.79
N GLN A 396 -9.99 -23.38 -0.45
CA GLN A 396 -11.13 -24.18 0.06
C GLN A 396 -11.45 -23.75 1.49
N LEU A 397 -12.64 -23.19 1.69
CA LEU A 397 -13.17 -22.77 2.99
C LEU A 397 -13.79 -23.96 3.74
N ASP A 398 -12.93 -24.86 4.20
CA ASP A 398 -13.34 -25.96 5.06
C ASP A 398 -13.70 -25.47 6.48
N ARG A 399 -14.19 -26.38 7.34
CA ARG A 399 -14.55 -26.06 8.72
C ARG A 399 -13.39 -25.45 9.52
N ARG A 400 -12.16 -25.92 9.27
CA ARG A 400 -10.95 -25.40 9.89
C ARG A 400 -10.66 -23.95 9.47
N ALA A 401 -10.67 -23.71 8.16
CA ALA A 401 -10.43 -22.38 7.62
C ALA A 401 -11.48 -21.36 8.12
N LEU A 402 -12.76 -21.74 8.10
CA LEU A 402 -13.83 -20.89 8.62
C LEU A 402 -13.66 -20.57 10.11
N LEU A 403 -13.24 -21.54 10.94
CA LEU A 403 -12.98 -21.30 12.37
C LEU A 403 -11.82 -20.31 12.56
N ILE A 404 -10.72 -20.49 11.81
CA ILE A 404 -9.56 -19.58 11.88
C ILE A 404 -9.97 -18.16 11.47
N ILE A 405 -10.71 -18.01 10.36
CA ILE A 405 -11.23 -16.71 9.91
C ILE A 405 -12.11 -16.08 11.00
N ALA A 406 -13.10 -16.83 11.49
CA ALA A 406 -14.07 -16.31 12.46
C ALA A 406 -13.40 -15.81 13.74
N VAL A 407 -12.51 -16.61 14.34
CA VAL A 407 -11.84 -16.24 15.60
C VAL A 407 -10.86 -15.10 15.39
N SER A 408 -10.08 -15.13 14.31
CA SER A 408 -9.09 -14.09 14.01
C SER A 408 -9.74 -12.73 13.74
N LEU A 409 -10.82 -12.70 12.95
CA LEU A 409 -11.59 -11.48 12.70
C LEU A 409 -12.28 -10.98 13.96
N ALA A 410 -12.92 -11.87 14.72
CA ALA A 410 -13.64 -11.49 15.94
C ALA A 410 -12.70 -10.86 16.98
N LEU A 411 -11.54 -11.50 17.24
CA LEU A 411 -10.59 -10.97 18.21
C LEU A 411 -9.90 -9.70 17.68
N GLY A 412 -9.46 -9.71 16.43
CA GLY A 412 -8.76 -8.54 15.87
C GLY A 412 -9.65 -7.29 15.76
N LEU A 413 -10.87 -7.43 15.21
CA LEU A 413 -11.81 -6.31 15.15
C LEU A 413 -12.35 -5.96 16.54
N GLY A 414 -12.62 -6.97 17.39
CA GLY A 414 -13.12 -6.75 18.74
C GLY A 414 -12.21 -5.86 19.57
N VAL A 415 -10.91 -6.15 19.64
CA VAL A 415 -9.96 -5.32 20.41
C VAL A 415 -9.77 -3.92 19.80
N SER A 416 -9.89 -3.76 18.49
CA SER A 416 -9.82 -2.45 17.85
C SER A 416 -11.05 -1.58 18.11
N GLN A 417 -12.21 -2.21 18.43
CA GLN A 417 -13.47 -1.53 18.75
C GLN A 417 -13.60 -1.24 20.25
N VAL A 418 -13.08 -2.14 21.10
CA VAL A 418 -13.19 -2.09 22.56
C VAL A 418 -11.80 -2.26 23.18
N PRO A 419 -10.91 -1.24 23.10
CA PRO A 419 -9.55 -1.30 23.64
C PRO A 419 -9.53 -1.51 25.15
N GLU A 420 -10.59 -1.09 25.86
CA GLU A 420 -10.77 -1.25 27.31
C GLU A 420 -10.74 -2.71 27.74
N PHE A 421 -11.06 -3.65 26.84
CA PHE A 421 -10.94 -5.09 27.09
C PHE A 421 -9.53 -5.50 27.51
N LEU A 422 -8.52 -4.76 27.06
CA LEU A 422 -7.11 -4.99 27.37
C LEU A 422 -6.59 -4.18 28.56
N ALA A 423 -7.45 -3.42 29.26
CA ALA A 423 -7.03 -2.47 30.30
C ALA A 423 -6.21 -3.09 31.45
N HIS A 424 -6.51 -4.34 31.80
CA HIS A 424 -5.81 -5.06 32.89
C HIS A 424 -4.59 -5.87 32.44
N MET A 425 -4.26 -5.84 31.14
CA MET A 425 -3.07 -6.54 30.63
C MET A 425 -1.79 -5.73 30.88
N PRO A 426 -0.63 -6.42 31.02
CA PRO A 426 0.67 -5.74 31.06
C PRO A 426 0.84 -4.80 29.87
N ALA A 427 1.41 -3.60 30.09
CA ALA A 427 1.52 -2.56 29.07
C ALA A 427 2.16 -3.05 27.76
N ALA A 428 3.20 -3.90 27.84
CA ALA A 428 3.86 -4.45 26.66
C ALA A 428 2.93 -5.32 25.80
N LEU A 429 2.08 -6.15 26.42
CA LEU A 429 1.09 -6.97 25.72
C LEU A 429 -0.07 -6.14 25.19
N ARG A 430 -0.54 -5.18 25.99
CA ARG A 430 -1.61 -4.28 25.63
C ARG A 430 -1.27 -3.50 24.37
N ASN A 431 -0.10 -2.89 24.30
CA ASN A 431 0.35 -2.10 23.16
C ASN A 431 0.41 -2.92 21.83
N VAL A 432 0.73 -4.21 21.91
CA VAL A 432 0.72 -5.10 20.75
C VAL A 432 -0.71 -5.50 20.37
N LEU A 433 -1.50 -5.88 21.37
CA LEU A 433 -2.84 -6.43 21.15
C LEU A 433 -3.89 -5.34 20.84
N GLU A 434 -3.67 -4.09 21.17
CA GLU A 434 -4.51 -2.96 20.74
C GLU A 434 -4.53 -2.80 19.21
N SER A 435 -3.47 -3.24 18.51
CA SER A 435 -3.49 -3.34 17.05
C SER A 435 -4.36 -4.52 16.60
N GLY A 436 -5.55 -4.22 16.07
CA GLY A 436 -6.46 -5.25 15.57
C GLY A 436 -5.82 -6.13 14.49
N VAL A 437 -4.98 -5.55 13.63
CA VAL A 437 -4.23 -6.28 12.59
C VAL A 437 -3.23 -7.25 13.21
N ALA A 438 -2.47 -6.79 14.22
CA ALA A 438 -1.50 -7.65 14.91
C ALA A 438 -2.22 -8.78 15.65
N THR A 439 -3.29 -8.48 16.40
CA THR A 439 -4.06 -9.48 17.15
C THR A 439 -4.71 -10.51 16.22
N GLY A 440 -5.38 -10.06 15.16
CA GLY A 440 -5.97 -10.96 14.17
C GLY A 440 -4.92 -11.79 13.43
N GLY A 441 -3.79 -11.17 13.05
CA GLY A 441 -2.69 -11.84 12.37
C GLY A 441 -1.99 -12.89 13.24
N ILE A 442 -1.67 -12.55 14.49
CA ILE A 442 -1.08 -13.50 15.46
C ILE A 442 -2.05 -14.65 15.72
N CYS A 443 -3.35 -14.35 15.92
CA CYS A 443 -4.37 -15.36 16.11
C CYS A 443 -4.47 -16.30 14.90
N ALA A 444 -4.49 -15.77 13.69
CA ALA A 444 -4.52 -16.57 12.48
C ALA A 444 -3.28 -17.48 12.33
N LEU A 445 -2.09 -16.95 12.62
CA LEU A 445 -0.84 -17.73 12.61
C LEU A 445 -0.88 -18.86 13.64
N LEU A 446 -1.24 -18.56 14.88
CA LEU A 446 -1.30 -19.55 15.97
C LEU A 446 -2.33 -20.63 15.68
N LEU A 447 -3.54 -20.25 15.28
CA LEU A 447 -4.59 -21.22 14.97
C LEU A 447 -4.23 -22.06 13.73
N ASN A 448 -3.61 -21.45 12.73
CA ASN A 448 -3.14 -22.17 11.54
C ASN A 448 -2.06 -23.21 11.88
N TRP A 449 -1.24 -22.93 12.89
CA TRP A 449 -0.22 -23.86 13.36
C TRP A 449 -0.78 -24.96 14.26
N PHE A 450 -1.70 -24.62 15.19
CA PHE A 450 -2.25 -25.57 16.16
C PHE A 450 -3.33 -26.50 15.60
N LEU A 451 -4.15 -26.01 14.67
CA LEU A 451 -5.23 -26.82 14.13
C LEU A 451 -4.73 -27.74 13.02
N PRO A 452 -5.00 -29.06 13.11
CA PRO A 452 -4.54 -30.01 12.11
C PRO A 452 -5.18 -29.76 10.75
N GLU A 453 -4.41 -29.98 9.68
CA GLU A 453 -4.92 -29.94 8.32
C GLU A 453 -5.95 -31.03 8.08
N SER A 454 -7.02 -30.70 7.34
CA SER A 454 -8.04 -31.68 6.95
C SER A 454 -7.41 -32.77 6.07
N PRO A 455 -7.81 -34.04 6.21
CA PRO A 455 -7.27 -35.16 5.40
C PRO A 455 -7.38 -34.93 3.90
N VAL A 456 -8.34 -34.12 3.45
CA VAL A 456 -8.58 -33.78 2.02
C VAL A 456 -7.45 -32.89 1.44
N GLN A 457 -6.78 -32.04 2.25
CA GLN A 457 -5.67 -31.21 1.79
C GLN A 457 -4.35 -31.97 1.63
N LYS A 458 -4.18 -33.10 2.31
CA LYS A 458 -2.96 -33.95 2.20
C LYS A 458 -2.88 -34.75 0.90
N ALA A 459 -3.95 -34.87 0.16
CA ALA A 459 -4.02 -35.67 -1.06
C ALA A 459 -3.71 -34.86 -2.35
N GLY A 460 -3.46 -33.56 -2.26
CA GLY A 460 -3.27 -32.65 -3.38
C GLY A 460 -1.87 -32.00 -3.48
N HIS A 461 -0.88 -32.53 -2.73
CA HIS A 461 0.54 -32.08 -2.77
C HIS A 461 1.45 -33.19 -3.26
#